data_8dbc62d86d4669b8bf5ff46a601d6042
#
_entry.id   8dbc62d86d4669b8bf5ff46a601d6042
#
_cell.length_a   1.000
_cell.length_b   1.000
_cell.length_c   1.000
_cell.angle_alpha   90.00
_cell.angle_beta   90.00
_cell.angle_gamma   90.00
#
_symmetry.space_group_name_H-M   'P 1'
#
loop_
_entity.id
_entity.type
_entity.pdbx_description
1 polymer ?
#
loop_
_entity_poly.entity_id
_entity_poly.type
_entity_poly.pdbx_seq_one_letter_code
_entity_poly.pdbx_strand_id
1 'polypeptide(L)'
;MPKVTIDDITIDVPAGTTILEAARMIGENVPPAMCYYSKLKGSGGKCRVCLVKVTKGSEKDPRPMPKLVASCRTAVMDGMEVKNVTSPEVIEARKGVVEFLLVNHPLDCPVCDQAGECHLQDLSYEHGAAKSRYEFKRRTFETRDIGDKIKLHMNRCILCYRCTQVADQLTDQRVHGVLGRGEVSEISTYIETAIDNEFSGNMIDVCPVGALTDKTF
;
A
#
# COMPACT_ATOMS: atom_id res chain seq x y z
N MET A 1 21.08 10.03 -17.52
CA MET A 1 20.30 9.50 -16.38
C MET A 1 19.61 10.70 -15.77
N PRO A 2 18.32 10.68 -15.48
CA PRO A 2 17.65 11.80 -14.83
C PRO A 2 18.16 11.99 -13.40
N LYS A 3 18.29 13.23 -13.00
CA LYS A 3 18.70 13.67 -11.67
C LYS A 3 17.48 14.09 -10.86
N VAL A 4 17.37 13.66 -9.61
CA VAL A 4 16.27 14.03 -8.70
C VAL A 4 16.83 14.43 -7.34
N THR A 5 16.22 15.46 -6.74
CA THR A 5 16.51 15.88 -5.37
C THR A 5 15.31 15.53 -4.49
N ILE A 6 15.53 14.73 -3.45
CA ILE A 6 14.50 14.34 -2.48
C ILE A 6 14.95 14.77 -1.09
N ASP A 7 14.17 15.64 -0.44
CA ASP A 7 14.51 16.23 0.88
C ASP A 7 15.96 16.70 0.96
N ASP A 8 16.43 17.44 -0.08
CA ASP A 8 17.75 18.03 -0.21
C ASP A 8 18.91 17.04 -0.55
N ILE A 9 18.61 15.74 -0.73
CA ILE A 9 19.58 14.75 -1.21
C ILE A 9 19.39 14.52 -2.71
N THR A 10 20.43 14.69 -3.49
CA THR A 10 20.41 14.56 -4.96
C THR A 10 21.02 13.23 -5.40
N ILE A 11 20.34 12.51 -6.31
CA ILE A 11 20.78 11.23 -6.88
C ILE A 11 20.50 11.17 -8.38
N ASP A 12 21.37 10.51 -9.12
CA ASP A 12 21.15 10.13 -10.51
C ASP A 12 20.54 8.72 -10.55
N VAL A 13 19.45 8.53 -11.32
CA VAL A 13 18.73 7.27 -11.37
C VAL A 13 18.50 6.82 -12.82
N PRO A 14 18.27 5.52 -13.08
CA PRO A 14 17.88 5.03 -14.40
C PRO A 14 16.58 5.68 -14.88
N ALA A 15 16.42 5.82 -16.20
CA ALA A 15 15.17 6.32 -16.77
C ALA A 15 14.00 5.38 -16.43
N GLY A 16 12.86 5.96 -16.05
CA GLY A 16 11.66 5.21 -15.65
C GLY A 16 11.61 4.83 -14.16
N THR A 17 12.68 5.09 -13.38
CA THR A 17 12.67 4.91 -11.92
C THR A 17 11.59 5.80 -11.30
N THR A 18 10.82 5.26 -10.35
CA THR A 18 9.82 6.02 -9.60
C THR A 18 10.48 6.83 -8.48
N ILE A 19 9.79 7.89 -8.01
CA ILE A 19 10.27 8.68 -6.86
C ILE A 19 10.49 7.79 -5.63
N LEU A 20 9.62 6.81 -5.40
CA LEU A 20 9.77 5.87 -4.28
C LEU A 20 11.03 5.02 -4.41
N GLU A 21 11.34 4.52 -5.60
CA GLU A 21 12.54 3.71 -5.81
C GLU A 21 13.81 4.56 -5.74
N ALA A 22 13.77 5.79 -6.24
CA ALA A 22 14.86 6.75 -6.06
C ALA A 22 15.13 7.03 -4.56
N ALA A 23 14.07 7.25 -3.77
CA ALA A 23 14.20 7.42 -2.33
C ALA A 23 14.77 6.18 -1.62
N ARG A 24 14.40 4.98 -2.08
CA ARG A 24 14.98 3.72 -1.57
C ARG A 24 16.47 3.56 -1.92
N MET A 25 16.90 4.08 -3.06
CA MET A 25 18.34 4.11 -3.42
C MET A 25 19.12 5.07 -2.55
N ILE A 26 18.51 6.17 -2.12
CA ILE A 26 19.08 7.09 -1.13
C ILE A 26 19.18 6.39 0.25
N GLY A 27 18.18 5.64 0.66
CA GLY A 27 18.14 4.89 1.92
C GLY A 27 17.69 5.68 3.14
N GLU A 28 17.50 6.99 3.03
CA GLU A 28 17.04 7.86 4.11
C GLU A 28 15.68 8.48 3.78
N ASN A 29 14.86 8.70 4.82
CA ASN A 29 13.54 9.35 4.69
C ASN A 29 12.67 8.76 3.57
N VAL A 30 12.69 7.45 3.42
CA VAL A 30 11.95 6.76 2.36
C VAL A 30 10.44 6.92 2.58
N PRO A 31 9.65 7.39 1.59
CA PRO A 31 8.21 7.43 1.71
C PRO A 31 7.65 6.03 2.00
N PRO A 32 6.79 5.85 3.02
CA PRO A 32 6.20 4.56 3.32
C PRO A 32 5.31 4.07 2.19
N ALA A 33 5.21 2.75 1.98
CA ALA A 33 4.40 2.19 0.92
C ALA A 33 3.83 0.83 1.28
N MET A 34 2.50 0.70 1.35
CA MET A 34 1.84 -0.57 1.68
C MET A 34 1.38 -1.35 0.45
N CYS A 35 0.81 -0.68 -0.56
CA CYS A 35 0.31 -1.37 -1.75
C CYS A 35 1.37 -1.62 -2.85
N TYR A 36 2.52 -0.96 -2.75
CA TYR A 36 3.62 -1.17 -3.67
C TYR A 36 4.50 -2.35 -3.24
N TYR A 37 4.79 -3.23 -4.18
CA TYR A 37 5.73 -4.33 -4.02
C TYR A 37 6.59 -4.43 -5.28
N SER A 38 7.89 -4.26 -5.16
CA SER A 38 8.81 -4.09 -6.30
C SER A 38 8.82 -5.28 -7.28
N LYS A 39 8.56 -6.49 -6.77
CA LYS A 39 8.52 -7.71 -7.58
C LYS A 39 7.19 -7.95 -8.30
N LEU A 40 6.14 -7.15 -8.01
CA LEU A 40 4.84 -7.25 -8.67
C LEU A 40 4.65 -6.09 -9.65
N LYS A 41 4.60 -6.41 -10.95
CA LYS A 41 4.35 -5.43 -12.01
C LYS A 41 3.00 -4.74 -11.79
N GLY A 42 2.95 -3.41 -11.94
CA GLY A 42 1.72 -2.64 -11.77
C GLY A 42 1.23 -2.48 -10.33
N SER A 43 1.97 -2.96 -9.33
CA SER A 43 1.66 -2.68 -7.93
C SER A 43 1.78 -1.20 -7.60
N GLY A 44 1.15 -0.75 -6.51
CA GLY A 44 1.19 0.66 -6.10
C GLY A 44 -0.04 1.48 -6.50
N GLY A 45 -0.10 2.71 -6.02
CA GLY A 45 -1.11 3.73 -6.35
C GLY A 45 -2.45 3.58 -5.61
N LYS A 46 -2.66 2.57 -4.77
CA LYS A 46 -3.94 2.30 -4.08
C LYS A 46 -4.00 2.92 -2.67
N CYS A 47 -3.07 2.59 -1.80
CA CYS A 47 -3.11 2.98 -0.38
C CYS A 47 -2.85 4.48 -0.12
N ARG A 48 -2.17 5.17 -1.01
CA ARG A 48 -1.84 6.60 -0.92
C ARG A 48 -0.91 7.01 0.24
N VAL A 49 -0.38 6.09 1.01
CA VAL A 49 0.53 6.41 2.13
C VAL A 49 1.82 7.07 1.62
N CYS A 50 2.24 6.74 0.41
CA CYS A 50 3.47 7.23 -0.23
C CYS A 50 3.35 8.61 -0.89
N LEU A 51 2.39 9.45 -0.51
CA LEU A 51 2.25 10.81 -1.06
C LEU A 51 3.50 11.65 -0.77
N VAL A 52 3.91 12.43 -1.77
CA VAL A 52 5.00 13.39 -1.72
C VAL A 52 4.61 14.67 -2.46
N LYS A 53 5.32 15.77 -2.19
CA LYS A 53 5.14 17.06 -2.86
C LYS A 53 6.25 17.27 -3.88
N VAL A 54 5.89 17.48 -5.14
CA VAL A 54 6.83 17.86 -6.20
C VAL A 54 6.83 19.39 -6.29
N THR A 55 7.92 19.99 -5.90
CA THR A 55 8.11 21.46 -5.88
C THR A 55 8.67 22.00 -7.19
N LYS A 56 9.38 21.16 -7.95
CA LYS A 56 9.85 21.43 -9.31
C LYS A 56 9.65 20.17 -10.15
N GLY A 57 8.95 20.27 -11.27
CA GLY A 57 8.60 19.13 -12.11
C GLY A 57 9.80 18.59 -12.86
N SER A 58 10.54 19.43 -13.58
CA SER A 58 11.75 19.08 -14.32
C SER A 58 12.56 20.31 -14.71
N GLU A 59 13.73 20.12 -15.32
CA GLU A 59 14.51 21.23 -15.92
C GLU A 59 13.73 21.92 -17.07
N LYS A 60 12.98 21.15 -17.85
CA LYS A 60 12.19 21.66 -19.00
C LYS A 60 10.88 22.30 -18.58
N ASP A 61 10.29 21.82 -17.52
CA ASP A 61 9.04 22.35 -16.93
C ASP A 61 9.20 22.48 -15.42
N PRO A 62 9.68 23.63 -14.93
CA PRO A 62 9.98 23.82 -13.51
C PRO A 62 8.74 24.04 -12.63
N ARG A 63 7.53 24.03 -13.22
CA ARG A 63 6.31 24.24 -12.44
C ARG A 63 6.11 23.15 -11.39
N PRO A 64 5.69 23.53 -10.17
CA PRO A 64 5.34 22.53 -9.16
C PRO A 64 4.09 21.73 -9.58
N MET A 65 3.98 20.50 -9.15
CA MET A 65 2.74 19.75 -9.31
C MET A 65 1.68 20.30 -8.33
N PRO A 66 0.45 20.59 -8.81
CA PRO A 66 -0.58 21.28 -8.00
C PRO A 66 -1.13 20.43 -6.86
N LYS A 67 -0.91 19.12 -6.89
CA LYS A 67 -1.40 18.15 -5.90
C LYS A 67 -0.26 17.23 -5.45
N LEU A 68 -0.40 16.68 -4.25
CA LEU A 68 0.48 15.60 -3.79
C LEU A 68 0.34 14.38 -4.72
N VAL A 69 1.47 13.77 -5.04
CA VAL A 69 1.54 12.63 -5.96
C VAL A 69 1.95 11.35 -5.22
N ALA A 70 1.53 10.21 -5.75
CA ALA A 70 1.95 8.91 -5.22
C ALA A 70 3.36 8.58 -5.73
N SER A 71 4.36 8.65 -4.85
CA SER A 71 5.76 8.41 -5.21
C SER A 71 6.02 7.05 -5.86
N CYS A 72 5.23 6.04 -5.52
CA CYS A 72 5.33 4.70 -6.10
C CYS A 72 4.85 4.58 -7.56
N ARG A 73 4.22 5.62 -8.13
CA ARG A 73 3.69 5.64 -9.51
C ARG A 73 4.16 6.82 -10.33
N THR A 74 4.84 7.76 -9.71
CA THR A 74 5.36 8.95 -10.39
C THR A 74 6.80 8.70 -10.77
N ALA A 75 7.09 8.68 -12.07
CA ALA A 75 8.44 8.55 -12.58
C ALA A 75 9.25 9.83 -12.32
N VAL A 76 10.53 9.65 -12.06
CA VAL A 76 11.50 10.75 -11.94
C VAL A 76 11.69 11.42 -13.28
N MET A 77 11.69 12.75 -13.29
CA MET A 77 12.09 13.60 -14.42
C MET A 77 13.37 14.34 -14.08
N ASP A 78 14.17 14.68 -15.09
CA ASP A 78 15.46 15.33 -14.91
C ASP A 78 15.32 16.71 -14.26
N GLY A 79 16.06 16.94 -13.17
CA GLY A 79 15.99 18.15 -12.36
C GLY A 79 14.75 18.26 -11.47
N MET A 80 14.02 17.14 -11.24
CA MET A 80 12.86 17.10 -10.35
C MET A 80 13.28 17.36 -8.89
N GLU A 81 12.47 18.17 -8.18
CA GLU A 81 12.62 18.39 -6.74
C GLU A 81 11.37 17.91 -6.00
N VAL A 82 11.61 17.10 -4.97
CA VAL A 82 10.58 16.42 -4.19
C VAL A 82 10.78 16.67 -2.70
N LYS A 83 9.70 16.98 -2.00
CA LYS A 83 9.67 17.08 -0.54
C LYS A 83 8.82 15.96 0.04
N ASN A 84 9.38 15.24 1.00
CA ASN A 84 8.73 14.16 1.73
C ASN A 84 8.56 14.56 3.21
N VAL A 85 9.53 14.24 4.05
CA VAL A 85 9.46 14.53 5.50
C VAL A 85 9.66 16.01 5.81
N THR A 86 10.24 16.77 4.92
CA THR A 86 10.43 18.22 5.06
C THR A 86 9.19 19.04 4.71
N SER A 87 8.10 18.41 4.23
CA SER A 87 6.83 19.09 3.88
C SER A 87 5.76 18.85 4.94
N PRO A 88 5.29 19.88 5.68
CA PRO A 88 4.17 19.74 6.62
C PRO A 88 2.89 19.25 5.95
N GLU A 89 2.64 19.66 4.70
CA GLU A 89 1.49 19.22 3.91
C GLU A 89 1.51 17.69 3.65
N VAL A 90 2.69 17.12 3.37
CA VAL A 90 2.86 15.67 3.19
C VAL A 90 2.62 14.93 4.49
N ILE A 91 3.15 15.44 5.60
CA ILE A 91 2.97 14.84 6.93
C ILE A 91 1.49 14.79 7.30
N GLU A 92 0.78 15.91 7.15
CA GLU A 92 -0.66 15.96 7.47
C GLU A 92 -1.50 15.10 6.53
N ALA A 93 -1.19 15.09 5.23
CA ALA A 93 -1.86 14.22 4.28
C ALA A 93 -1.65 12.74 4.60
N ARG A 94 -0.44 12.34 4.99
CA ARG A 94 -0.13 10.96 5.39
C ARG A 94 -0.89 10.55 6.63
N LYS A 95 -0.97 11.43 7.63
CA LYS A 95 -1.79 11.22 8.83
C LYS A 95 -3.25 10.96 8.48
N GLY A 96 -3.84 11.80 7.62
CA GLY A 96 -5.21 11.61 7.13
C GLY A 96 -5.41 10.31 6.34
N VAL A 97 -4.41 9.90 5.55
CA VAL A 97 -4.46 8.62 4.82
C VAL A 97 -4.40 7.43 5.77
N VAL A 98 -3.53 7.46 6.78
CA VAL A 98 -3.46 6.39 7.80
C VAL A 98 -4.77 6.32 8.58
N GLU A 99 -5.33 7.45 9.00
CA GLU A 99 -6.65 7.52 9.64
C GLU A 99 -7.74 6.88 8.76
N PHE A 100 -7.75 7.17 7.45
CA PHE A 100 -8.70 6.58 6.51
C PHE A 100 -8.53 5.05 6.38
N LEU A 101 -7.31 4.54 6.36
CA LEU A 101 -7.06 3.10 6.36
C LEU A 101 -7.55 2.41 7.64
N LEU A 102 -7.52 3.12 8.78
CA LEU A 102 -7.92 2.61 10.08
C LEU A 102 -9.44 2.74 10.36
N VAL A 103 -10.17 3.53 9.59
CA VAL A 103 -11.61 3.80 9.81
C VAL A 103 -12.44 2.54 10.02
N ASN A 104 -12.27 1.54 9.16
CA ASN A 104 -12.98 0.26 9.25
C ASN A 104 -12.09 -0.88 9.78
N HIS A 105 -10.80 -0.61 10.02
CA HIS A 105 -9.90 -1.64 10.50
C HIS A 105 -10.23 -2.05 11.94
N PRO A 106 -10.36 -3.35 12.26
CA PRO A 106 -10.72 -3.79 13.59
C PRO A 106 -9.58 -3.57 14.59
N LEU A 107 -9.91 -3.51 15.87
CA LEU A 107 -8.94 -3.43 16.97
C LEU A 107 -8.48 -4.83 17.42
N ASP A 108 -8.16 -5.68 16.47
CA ASP A 108 -7.84 -7.08 16.68
C ASP A 108 -6.35 -7.36 16.90
N CYS A 109 -5.48 -6.35 16.99
CA CYS A 109 -4.03 -6.57 17.08
C CYS A 109 -3.64 -7.65 18.11
N PRO A 110 -4.25 -7.74 19.30
CA PRO A 110 -3.89 -8.78 20.27
C PRO A 110 -4.20 -10.22 19.83
N VAL A 111 -5.06 -10.41 18.83
CA VAL A 111 -5.49 -11.71 18.30
C VAL A 111 -5.27 -11.82 16.79
N CYS A 112 -4.46 -10.94 16.23
CA CYS A 112 -4.14 -10.90 14.80
C CYS A 112 -2.79 -11.59 14.56
N ASP A 113 -2.77 -12.55 13.64
CA ASP A 113 -1.56 -13.31 13.31
C ASP A 113 -0.40 -12.44 12.76
N GLN A 114 -0.72 -11.24 12.24
CA GLN A 114 0.27 -10.28 11.75
C GLN A 114 0.78 -9.31 12.84
N ALA A 115 0.29 -9.40 14.09
CA ALA A 115 0.68 -8.47 15.14
C ALA A 115 2.20 -8.50 15.41
N GLY A 116 2.80 -7.32 15.55
CA GLY A 116 4.25 -7.16 15.72
C GLY A 116 5.06 -7.12 14.42
N GLU A 117 4.48 -7.57 13.30
CA GLU A 117 5.11 -7.55 11.97
C GLU A 117 4.24 -6.79 10.93
N CYS A 118 3.28 -6.01 11.40
CA CYS A 118 2.28 -5.36 10.56
C CYS A 118 2.70 -3.96 10.17
N HIS A 119 2.92 -3.73 8.88
CA HIS A 119 3.24 -2.40 8.35
C HIS A 119 2.16 -1.35 8.63
N LEU A 120 0.87 -1.72 8.75
CA LEU A 120 -0.18 -0.77 9.11
C LEU A 120 -0.08 -0.38 10.58
N GLN A 121 0.31 -1.31 11.44
CA GLN A 121 0.54 -1.05 12.87
C GLN A 121 1.70 -0.06 13.03
N ASP A 122 2.84 -0.28 12.35
CA ASP A 122 3.99 0.62 12.38
C ASP A 122 3.61 2.02 11.91
N LEU A 123 2.92 2.13 10.77
CA LEU A 123 2.44 3.41 10.23
C LEU A 123 1.43 4.11 11.14
N SER A 124 0.63 3.35 11.89
CA SER A 124 -0.29 3.89 12.88
C SER A 124 0.45 4.55 14.05
N TYR A 125 1.56 3.96 14.49
CA TYR A 125 2.42 4.54 15.53
C TYR A 125 3.20 5.76 15.03
N GLU A 126 3.75 5.69 13.82
CA GLU A 126 4.59 6.76 13.28
C GLU A 126 3.79 7.99 12.80
N HIS A 127 2.61 7.78 12.22
CA HIS A 127 1.86 8.81 11.51
C HIS A 127 0.40 8.92 11.93
N GLY A 128 -0.11 7.97 12.71
CA GLY A 128 -1.52 7.92 13.11
C GLY A 128 -1.91 8.96 14.15
N ALA A 129 -3.21 9.08 14.40
CA ALA A 129 -3.75 9.84 15.50
C ALA A 129 -4.02 8.92 16.70
N ALA A 130 -3.87 9.43 17.93
CA ALA A 130 -4.14 8.67 19.16
C ALA A 130 -5.62 8.24 19.32
N LYS A 131 -6.53 8.96 18.66
CA LYS A 131 -7.98 8.68 18.70
C LYS A 131 -8.57 8.80 17.30
N SER A 132 -9.52 7.92 16.99
CA SER A 132 -10.39 8.09 15.82
C SER A 132 -11.39 9.22 16.10
N ARG A 133 -11.62 10.06 15.09
CA ARG A 133 -12.68 11.07 15.11
C ARG A 133 -14.00 10.58 14.51
N TYR A 134 -14.06 9.29 14.11
CA TYR A 134 -15.23 8.67 13.50
C TYR A 134 -16.00 7.87 14.57
N GLU A 135 -17.32 8.12 14.68
CA GLU A 135 -18.20 7.53 15.70
C GLU A 135 -19.24 6.58 15.09
N PHE A 136 -19.09 6.18 13.83
CA PHE A 136 -20.01 5.26 13.20
C PHE A 136 -19.62 3.78 13.40
N LYS A 137 -20.58 2.88 13.24
CA LYS A 137 -20.37 1.43 13.31
C LYS A 137 -19.45 0.98 12.16
N ARG A 138 -18.36 0.30 12.50
CA ARG A 138 -17.45 -0.27 11.50
C ARG A 138 -18.14 -1.31 10.66
N ARG A 139 -17.78 -1.38 9.39
CA ARG A 139 -18.18 -2.42 8.47
C ARG A 139 -17.63 -3.76 8.95
N THR A 140 -18.45 -4.81 8.89
CA THR A 140 -18.09 -6.16 9.32
C THR A 140 -18.35 -7.17 8.21
N PHE A 141 -17.43 -8.10 8.03
CA PHE A 141 -17.55 -9.26 7.17
C PHE A 141 -17.29 -10.50 8.00
N GLU A 142 -17.89 -11.61 7.59
CA GLU A 142 -17.55 -12.92 8.14
C GLU A 142 -16.15 -13.36 7.69
N THR A 143 -15.43 -14.04 8.58
CA THR A 143 -14.18 -14.71 8.26
C THR A 143 -14.49 -15.92 7.39
N ARG A 144 -13.77 -16.09 6.28
CA ARG A 144 -14.00 -17.18 5.31
C ARG A 144 -12.72 -17.95 5.04
N ASP A 145 -12.87 -19.23 4.85
CA ASP A 145 -11.84 -20.08 4.26
C ASP A 145 -11.92 -19.96 2.73
N ILE A 146 -10.86 -19.54 2.08
CA ILE A 146 -10.80 -19.34 0.62
C ILE A 146 -9.87 -20.35 -0.06
N GLY A 147 -9.83 -21.56 0.44
CA GLY A 147 -8.99 -22.67 -0.01
C GLY A 147 -8.52 -23.51 1.16
N ASP A 148 -7.71 -24.52 0.90
CA ASP A 148 -7.25 -25.45 1.92
C ASP A 148 -6.26 -24.81 2.91
N LYS A 149 -5.51 -23.81 2.46
CA LYS A 149 -4.44 -23.16 3.24
C LYS A 149 -4.80 -21.78 3.76
N ILE A 150 -5.67 -21.04 3.07
CA ILE A 150 -5.87 -19.61 3.31
C ILE A 150 -7.17 -19.32 4.04
N LYS A 151 -7.07 -18.55 5.11
CA LYS A 151 -8.17 -17.90 5.82
C LYS A 151 -8.20 -16.42 5.47
N LEU A 152 -9.35 -15.90 5.08
CA LEU A 152 -9.59 -14.50 4.76
C LEU A 152 -10.31 -13.78 5.90
N HIS A 153 -9.64 -12.83 6.53
CA HIS A 153 -10.21 -11.88 7.48
C HIS A 153 -10.46 -10.53 6.77
N MET A 154 -11.56 -10.44 6.02
CA MET A 154 -11.83 -9.29 5.18
C MET A 154 -11.92 -7.96 5.95
N ASN A 155 -12.31 -7.98 7.23
CA ASN A 155 -12.31 -6.78 8.09
C ASN A 155 -10.93 -6.14 8.23
N ARG A 156 -9.85 -6.92 8.15
CA ARG A 156 -8.46 -6.46 8.25
C ARG A 156 -7.89 -5.99 6.91
N CYS A 157 -8.60 -6.24 5.80
CA CYS A 157 -8.14 -5.92 4.46
C CYS A 157 -8.14 -4.42 4.19
N ILE A 158 -7.03 -3.90 3.66
CA ILE A 158 -6.87 -2.49 3.24
C ILE A 158 -7.05 -2.28 1.73
N LEU A 159 -7.54 -3.27 1.00
CA LEU A 159 -7.75 -3.23 -0.45
C LEU A 159 -6.50 -2.78 -1.24
N CYS A 160 -5.34 -3.31 -0.89
CA CYS A 160 -4.08 -3.01 -1.56
C CYS A 160 -3.90 -3.74 -2.90
N TYR A 161 -4.65 -4.81 -3.13
CA TYR A 161 -4.66 -5.64 -4.35
C TYR A 161 -3.35 -6.38 -4.64
N ARG A 162 -2.46 -6.54 -3.66
CA ARG A 162 -1.24 -7.34 -3.87
C ARG A 162 -1.56 -8.80 -4.16
N CYS A 163 -2.48 -9.41 -3.41
CA CYS A 163 -2.89 -10.81 -3.58
C CYS A 163 -3.49 -11.07 -4.97
N THR A 164 -4.33 -10.18 -5.48
CA THR A 164 -4.89 -10.31 -6.84
C THR A 164 -3.82 -10.22 -7.91
N GLN A 165 -2.81 -9.38 -7.70
CA GLN A 165 -1.67 -9.24 -8.62
C GLN A 165 -0.72 -10.45 -8.58
N VAL A 166 -0.57 -11.10 -7.43
CA VAL A 166 0.16 -12.38 -7.34
C VAL A 166 -0.56 -13.43 -8.16
N ALA A 167 -1.88 -13.56 -8.00
CA ALA A 167 -2.67 -14.48 -8.78
C ALA A 167 -2.53 -14.22 -10.29
N ASP A 168 -2.65 -12.96 -10.71
CA ASP A 168 -2.54 -12.56 -12.11
C ASP A 168 -1.16 -12.82 -12.75
N GLN A 169 -0.07 -12.84 -11.96
CA GLN A 169 1.30 -12.89 -12.46
C GLN A 169 1.99 -14.22 -12.22
N LEU A 170 1.59 -14.98 -11.21
CA LEU A 170 2.25 -16.24 -10.82
C LEU A 170 1.36 -17.46 -11.04
N THR A 171 0.08 -17.27 -11.29
CA THR A 171 -0.85 -18.38 -11.51
C THR A 171 -1.62 -18.19 -12.80
N ASP A 172 -1.93 -19.28 -13.48
CA ASP A 172 -2.78 -19.27 -14.67
C ASP A 172 -4.30 -19.21 -14.31
N GLN A 173 -4.60 -19.25 -13.01
CA GLN A 173 -5.97 -19.28 -12.50
C GLN A 173 -6.28 -17.99 -11.73
N ARG A 174 -7.12 -17.17 -12.31
CA ARG A 174 -7.68 -15.99 -11.65
C ARG A 174 -8.95 -16.38 -10.88
N VAL A 175 -8.80 -17.04 -9.74
CA VAL A 175 -9.95 -17.53 -8.94
C VAL A 175 -10.44 -16.51 -7.91
N HIS A 176 -9.67 -15.48 -7.61
CA HIS A 176 -10.07 -14.42 -6.69
C HIS A 176 -9.82 -13.03 -7.28
N GLY A 177 -10.56 -12.07 -6.79
CA GLY A 177 -10.51 -10.69 -7.26
C GLY A 177 -11.22 -9.74 -6.32
N VAL A 178 -11.55 -8.57 -6.84
CA VAL A 178 -12.35 -7.56 -6.13
C VAL A 178 -13.79 -7.69 -6.57
N LEU A 179 -14.67 -7.94 -5.63
CA LEU A 179 -16.12 -7.90 -5.82
C LEU A 179 -16.68 -6.58 -5.28
N GLY A 180 -17.79 -6.13 -5.86
CA GLY A 180 -18.41 -4.88 -5.49
C GLY A 180 -17.60 -3.65 -5.88
N ARG A 181 -18.05 -2.50 -5.41
CA ARG A 181 -17.37 -1.20 -5.62
C ARG A 181 -17.64 -0.24 -4.46
N GLY A 182 -16.74 0.75 -4.29
CA GLY A 182 -16.86 1.74 -3.22
C GLY A 182 -16.75 1.08 -1.84
N GLU A 183 -17.65 1.42 -0.95
CA GLU A 183 -17.64 0.92 0.43
C GLU A 183 -17.94 -0.57 0.58
N VAL A 184 -18.60 -1.17 -0.41
CA VAL A 184 -18.92 -2.62 -0.42
C VAL A 184 -17.87 -3.44 -1.16
N SER A 185 -16.73 -2.86 -1.52
CA SER A 185 -15.64 -3.60 -2.15
C SER A 185 -15.05 -4.63 -1.19
N GLU A 186 -14.88 -5.84 -1.68
CA GLU A 186 -14.23 -6.93 -0.94
C GLU A 186 -13.31 -7.76 -1.84
N ILE A 187 -12.29 -8.33 -1.23
CA ILE A 187 -11.52 -9.42 -1.86
C ILE A 187 -12.31 -10.70 -1.62
N SER A 188 -12.59 -11.44 -2.67
CA SER A 188 -13.31 -12.69 -2.58
C SER A 188 -12.98 -13.61 -3.75
N THR A 189 -13.40 -14.85 -3.67
CA THR A 189 -13.30 -15.81 -4.77
C THR A 189 -14.57 -15.80 -5.62
N TYR A 190 -14.41 -16.10 -6.91
CA TYR A 190 -15.55 -16.17 -7.83
C TYR A 190 -16.37 -17.44 -7.55
N ILE A 191 -17.66 -17.28 -7.26
CA ILE A 191 -18.61 -18.37 -6.98
C ILE A 191 -18.05 -19.36 -5.93
N GLU A 192 -17.46 -18.83 -4.84
CA GLU A 192 -16.91 -19.63 -3.72
C GLU A 192 -15.86 -20.68 -4.15
N THR A 193 -15.27 -20.51 -5.33
CA THR A 193 -14.19 -21.39 -5.82
C THR A 193 -12.98 -21.29 -4.91
N ALA A 194 -12.52 -22.43 -4.40
CA ALA A 194 -11.32 -22.48 -3.56
C ALA A 194 -10.08 -22.03 -4.33
N ILE A 195 -9.16 -21.36 -3.65
CA ILE A 195 -7.81 -21.10 -4.15
C ILE A 195 -7.01 -22.39 -3.92
N ASP A 196 -7.00 -23.24 -4.91
CA ASP A 196 -6.23 -24.48 -4.93
C ASP A 196 -5.08 -24.35 -5.93
N ASN A 197 -3.97 -23.77 -5.44
CA ASN A 197 -2.80 -23.52 -6.27
C ASN A 197 -1.54 -23.65 -5.40
N GLU A 198 -0.48 -24.23 -5.96
CA GLU A 198 0.81 -24.39 -5.27
C GLU A 198 1.42 -23.07 -4.79
N PHE A 199 1.14 -21.97 -5.51
CA PHE A 199 1.60 -20.62 -5.19
C PHE A 199 0.67 -19.85 -4.22
N SER A 200 -0.38 -20.48 -3.70
CA SER A 200 -1.37 -19.80 -2.83
C SER A 200 -0.73 -19.19 -1.57
N GLY A 201 0.30 -19.82 -1.01
CA GLY A 201 1.06 -19.29 0.12
C GLY A 201 1.68 -17.91 -0.15
N ASN A 202 2.13 -17.64 -1.38
CA ASN A 202 2.69 -16.32 -1.73
C ASN A 202 1.66 -15.17 -1.61
N MET A 203 0.36 -15.48 -1.61
CA MET A 203 -0.67 -14.46 -1.39
C MET A 203 -0.71 -14.02 0.07
N ILE A 204 -0.40 -14.92 0.99
CA ILE A 204 -0.25 -14.63 2.43
C ILE A 204 0.99 -13.75 2.63
N ASP A 205 2.15 -14.16 2.08
CA ASP A 205 3.43 -13.46 2.23
C ASP A 205 3.41 -12.02 1.70
N VAL A 206 2.66 -11.75 0.63
CA VAL A 206 2.56 -10.40 0.09
C VAL A 206 1.49 -9.55 0.77
N CYS A 207 0.66 -10.13 1.63
CA CYS A 207 -0.37 -9.38 2.35
C CYS A 207 0.30 -8.51 3.42
N PRO A 208 0.16 -7.16 3.38
CA PRO A 208 0.84 -6.27 4.32
C PRO A 208 0.15 -6.18 5.69
N VAL A 209 -0.94 -6.92 5.88
CA VAL A 209 -1.79 -6.95 7.09
C VAL A 209 -2.32 -8.36 7.32
N GLY A 210 -2.87 -8.65 8.49
CA GLY A 210 -3.43 -9.96 8.82
C GLY A 210 -4.78 -10.28 8.18
N ALA A 211 -4.98 -9.89 6.91
CA ALA A 211 -6.20 -10.18 6.17
C ALA A 211 -6.17 -11.57 5.51
N LEU A 212 -5.01 -12.01 5.05
CA LEU A 212 -4.77 -13.36 4.54
C LEU A 212 -3.77 -14.04 5.48
N THR A 213 -4.18 -15.15 6.06
CA THR A 213 -3.35 -15.91 7.00
C THR A 213 -3.42 -17.40 6.68
N ASP A 214 -2.44 -18.16 7.15
CA ASP A 214 -2.48 -19.61 7.07
C ASP A 214 -3.53 -20.16 8.06
N LYS A 215 -4.21 -21.22 7.70
CA LYS A 215 -5.22 -21.86 8.56
C LYS A 215 -4.62 -22.61 9.73
N THR A 216 -3.36 -23.01 9.60
CA THR A 216 -2.64 -23.82 10.60
C THR A 216 -1.85 -22.98 11.59
N PHE A 217 -1.80 -21.69 11.37
CA PHE A 217 -1.09 -20.76 12.25
C PHE A 217 -1.86 -20.47 13.53
#